data_3800036ae72bb086f7f470683beb12d2
#
_entry.id   3800036ae72bb086f7f470683beb12d2
#
_cell.length_a   1.000
_cell.length_b   1.000
_cell.length_c   1.000
_cell.angle_alpha   90.00
_cell.angle_beta   90.00
_cell.angle_gamma   90.00
#
_symmetry.space_group_name_H-M   'P 1'
#
loop_
_entity.id
_entity.type
_entity.pdbx_description
1 polymer ?
#
loop_
_entity_poly.entity_id
_entity_poly.type
_entity_poly.pdbx_seq_one_letter_code
_entity_poly.pdbx_strand_id
1 'polypeptide(L)'
;MPVTQFKSRVIITSLFLFSFSLSVNAQQMGKDELKSMEKSNAAFKSFKGGVTGVKGPGLNLPPEKMQWWEDAKFGMFIHWGLYAIPATGEWTMFNQKIPAETYAKLADQFNPKHFNADTWAAIAKNAGMKYMVMVSRHHDGFAMFNSPSGYRHFNTMETAAHRDFVAEYTAACRKAGLAVGIYYSPMDWRFPGYFDPKGLPENAALMKQQAYGQVEELMKNYGKVDILWYDGGWLSHKGGDADAAWFWEPLKLNSIVRKYQPDIVINPRSGMFGDFQVNEGSQEVKGPIIDIPWEKCLNLNGASWGYNTAQRLMPFKAVVQMLVNVVDRGGNMLLNVGPDPDGVIPAAHVARLKEVGDWLNKNGESIYGTRPGPFQPVDSLYGSTHKGRMIYIHLINSSKQSTELKLPPISSKVLSCTVLNGKKITFRQDDSGIILNLEPLPADVPVYTIALKASK
;
A
#
# COMPACT_ATOMS: atom_id res chain seq x y z
N MET A 1 -42.57 -19.83 -63.70
CA MET A 1 -41.66 -20.89 -63.32
C MET A 1 -41.09 -20.49 -61.96
N PRO A 2 -41.06 -21.38 -60.97
CA PRO A 2 -41.33 -21.00 -59.60
C PRO A 2 -40.08 -20.58 -58.82
N VAL A 3 -40.31 -19.62 -57.91
CA VAL A 3 -39.40 -19.13 -56.88
C VAL A 3 -39.40 -20.12 -55.72
N THR A 4 -38.28 -20.69 -55.39
CA THR A 4 -38.08 -21.53 -54.21
C THR A 4 -37.66 -20.68 -53.01
N GLN A 5 -38.51 -20.62 -52.00
CA GLN A 5 -38.22 -20.09 -50.71
C GLN A 5 -37.26 -21.02 -49.93
N PHE A 6 -36.14 -20.50 -49.43
CA PHE A 6 -35.34 -21.16 -48.43
C PHE A 6 -35.70 -20.57 -47.06
N LYS A 7 -36.32 -21.40 -46.24
CA LYS A 7 -36.56 -21.15 -44.82
C LYS A 7 -35.24 -21.30 -44.05
N SER A 8 -34.73 -20.24 -43.50
CA SER A 8 -33.70 -20.33 -42.45
C SER A 8 -34.39 -20.43 -41.07
N ARG A 9 -34.38 -21.62 -40.52
CA ARG A 9 -34.65 -21.86 -39.10
C ARG A 9 -33.32 -21.94 -38.38
N VAL A 10 -33.22 -21.12 -37.34
CA VAL A 10 -32.61 -21.39 -36.04
C VAL A 10 -31.15 -21.19 -35.91
N ILE A 11 -30.73 -20.58 -34.86
CA ILE A 11 -30.28 -21.17 -33.58
C ILE A 11 -30.25 -20.03 -32.57
N ILE A 12 -31.23 -19.93 -31.71
CA ILE A 12 -31.25 -19.08 -30.52
C ILE A 12 -31.60 -20.03 -29.38
N THR A 13 -30.63 -20.79 -28.85
CA THR A 13 -30.86 -21.55 -27.62
C THR A 13 -29.60 -21.86 -26.80
N SER A 14 -28.43 -21.32 -27.15
CA SER A 14 -27.21 -21.67 -26.42
C SER A 14 -26.55 -20.51 -25.64
N LEU A 15 -27.03 -19.27 -25.78
CA LEU A 15 -26.41 -18.12 -25.08
C LEU A 15 -27.01 -17.80 -23.70
N PHE A 16 -28.19 -18.34 -23.36
CA PHE A 16 -28.84 -18.01 -22.08
C PHE A 16 -28.39 -18.90 -20.90
N LEU A 17 -27.83 -20.07 -21.15
CA LEU A 17 -27.37 -20.98 -20.07
C LEU A 17 -25.97 -20.65 -19.56
N PHE A 18 -25.13 -20.00 -20.35
CA PHE A 18 -23.77 -19.61 -19.94
C PHE A 18 -23.71 -18.36 -19.08
N SER A 19 -24.65 -17.43 -19.28
CA SER A 19 -24.72 -16.20 -18.46
C SER A 19 -25.26 -16.47 -17.04
N PHE A 20 -26.10 -17.48 -16.87
CA PHE A 20 -26.69 -17.80 -15.55
C PHE A 20 -25.71 -18.56 -14.65
N SER A 21 -24.86 -19.42 -15.20
CA SER A 21 -23.85 -20.15 -14.42
C SER A 21 -22.68 -19.23 -13.99
N LEU A 22 -22.30 -18.25 -14.82
CA LEU A 22 -21.26 -17.26 -14.46
C LEU A 22 -21.74 -16.28 -13.37
N SER A 23 -23.00 -15.87 -13.39
CA SER A 23 -23.55 -14.97 -12.37
C SER A 23 -23.74 -15.66 -11.01
N VAL A 24 -24.09 -16.93 -10.99
CA VAL A 24 -24.23 -17.72 -9.74
C VAL A 24 -22.86 -17.96 -9.11
N ASN A 25 -21.84 -18.32 -9.89
CA ASN A 25 -20.49 -18.53 -9.39
C ASN A 25 -19.84 -17.23 -8.87
N ALA A 26 -20.03 -16.10 -9.56
CA ALA A 26 -19.52 -14.81 -9.10
C ALA A 26 -20.20 -14.34 -7.80
N GLN A 27 -21.49 -14.62 -7.63
CA GLN A 27 -22.23 -14.28 -6.42
C GLN A 27 -21.88 -15.20 -5.24
N GLN A 28 -21.58 -16.47 -5.50
CA GLN A 28 -21.15 -17.44 -4.50
C GLN A 28 -19.72 -17.16 -4.03
N MET A 29 -18.78 -16.88 -4.95
CA MET A 29 -17.41 -16.47 -4.60
C MET A 29 -17.39 -15.20 -3.77
N GLY A 30 -18.20 -14.19 -4.11
CA GLY A 30 -18.30 -12.96 -3.32
C GLY A 30 -18.83 -13.18 -1.90
N LYS A 31 -19.73 -14.14 -1.68
CA LYS A 31 -20.26 -14.46 -0.34
C LYS A 31 -19.26 -15.21 0.55
N ASP A 32 -18.51 -16.15 0.00
CA ASP A 32 -17.52 -16.90 0.75
C ASP A 32 -16.31 -16.03 1.10
N GLU A 33 -15.96 -15.12 0.21
CA GLU A 33 -14.91 -14.14 0.46
C GLU A 33 -15.36 -13.06 1.45
N LEU A 34 -16.60 -12.58 1.38
CA LEU A 34 -17.20 -11.72 2.40
C LEU A 34 -17.15 -12.38 3.79
N LYS A 35 -17.50 -13.67 3.91
CA LYS A 35 -17.40 -14.41 5.18
C LYS A 35 -15.95 -14.56 5.66
N SER A 36 -15.00 -14.82 4.75
CA SER A 36 -13.57 -14.87 5.07
C SER A 36 -13.08 -13.51 5.55
N MET A 37 -13.53 -12.44 4.92
CA MET A 37 -13.18 -11.06 5.27
C MET A 37 -13.88 -10.59 6.55
N GLU A 38 -15.11 -11.00 6.82
CA GLU A 38 -15.79 -10.76 8.11
C GLU A 38 -15.05 -11.46 9.26
N LYS A 39 -14.56 -12.67 9.05
CA LYS A 39 -13.72 -13.40 10.00
C LYS A 39 -12.37 -12.70 10.21
N SER A 40 -11.75 -12.19 9.16
CA SER A 40 -10.55 -11.37 9.21
C SER A 40 -10.82 -10.00 9.83
N ASN A 41 -11.97 -9.36 9.55
CA ASN A 41 -12.39 -8.10 10.18
C ASN A 41 -12.59 -8.23 11.70
N ALA A 42 -12.95 -9.41 12.21
CA ALA A 42 -12.95 -9.65 13.66
C ALA A 42 -11.53 -9.54 14.26
N ALA A 43 -10.51 -9.91 13.50
CA ALA A 43 -9.10 -9.70 13.84
C ALA A 43 -8.66 -8.24 13.63
N PHE A 44 -9.30 -7.51 12.71
CA PHE A 44 -9.04 -6.09 12.41
C PHE A 44 -9.79 -5.09 13.32
N LYS A 45 -10.38 -5.49 14.43
CA LYS A 45 -11.13 -4.57 15.33
C LYS A 45 -10.34 -3.34 15.80
N SER A 46 -9.01 -3.37 15.69
CA SER A 46 -8.13 -2.23 15.97
C SER A 46 -7.81 -1.38 14.73
N PHE A 47 -8.28 -1.75 13.54
CA PHE A 47 -7.99 -1.05 12.31
C PHE A 47 -9.17 -0.18 11.89
N LYS A 48 -8.94 1.14 11.75
CA LYS A 48 -9.87 2.03 11.04
C LYS A 48 -9.73 1.77 9.55
N GLY A 49 -10.76 1.37 8.90
CA GLY A 49 -10.79 1.01 7.50
C GLY A 49 -11.15 -0.47 7.36
N GLY A 50 -12.43 -0.75 7.37
CA GLY A 50 -12.95 -2.07 7.05
C GLY A 50 -12.68 -2.41 5.58
N VAL A 51 -12.99 -3.63 5.24
CA VAL A 51 -13.02 -4.08 3.84
C VAL A 51 -13.93 -3.16 3.04
N THR A 52 -13.36 -2.48 2.07
CA THR A 52 -14.10 -1.60 1.17
C THR A 52 -14.13 -2.22 -0.22
N GLY A 53 -15.30 -2.22 -0.84
CA GLY A 53 -15.48 -2.62 -2.22
C GLY A 53 -16.03 -4.03 -2.45
N VAL A 54 -16.28 -4.34 -3.71
CA VAL A 54 -16.84 -5.62 -4.19
C VAL A 54 -15.84 -6.28 -5.14
N LYS A 55 -15.58 -7.58 -4.94
CA LYS A 55 -14.71 -8.34 -5.84
C LYS A 55 -15.33 -8.43 -7.24
N GLY A 56 -14.55 -8.03 -8.24
CA GLY A 56 -14.91 -8.23 -9.63
C GLY A 56 -14.37 -9.55 -10.17
N PRO A 57 -15.18 -10.33 -10.90
CA PRO A 57 -14.70 -11.59 -11.48
C PRO A 57 -13.52 -11.34 -12.42
N GLY A 58 -12.42 -12.07 -12.22
CA GLY A 58 -11.25 -12.05 -13.10
C GLY A 58 -10.35 -10.82 -13.00
N LEU A 59 -10.57 -9.91 -12.04
CA LEU A 59 -9.74 -8.71 -11.88
C LEU A 59 -8.69 -8.82 -10.76
N ASN A 60 -8.85 -9.75 -9.83
CA ASN A 60 -7.88 -9.98 -8.77
C ASN A 60 -6.74 -10.87 -9.26
N LEU A 61 -5.55 -10.59 -8.76
CA LEU A 61 -4.37 -11.43 -9.06
C LEU A 61 -4.45 -12.76 -8.33
N PRO A 62 -4.01 -13.86 -8.98
CA PRO A 62 -3.83 -15.12 -8.29
C PRO A 62 -2.62 -15.06 -7.34
N PRO A 63 -2.56 -15.93 -6.31
CA PRO A 63 -1.54 -15.86 -5.25
C PRO A 63 -0.10 -15.87 -5.76
N GLU A 64 0.20 -16.61 -6.83
CA GLU A 64 1.54 -16.68 -7.43
C GLU A 64 2.00 -15.34 -8.03
N LYS A 65 1.06 -14.49 -8.45
CA LYS A 65 1.35 -13.14 -8.92
C LYS A 65 1.55 -12.14 -7.78
N MET A 66 1.01 -12.44 -6.59
CA MET A 66 1.16 -11.63 -5.38
C MET A 66 2.43 -11.91 -4.61
N GLN A 67 3.09 -13.05 -4.83
CA GLN A 67 4.23 -13.51 -4.05
C GLN A 67 5.35 -12.47 -3.92
N TRP A 68 5.70 -11.80 -5.03
CA TRP A 68 6.75 -10.79 -5.03
C TRP A 68 6.43 -9.62 -4.09
N TRP A 69 5.15 -9.21 -4.04
CA TRP A 69 4.68 -8.12 -3.20
C TRP A 69 4.66 -8.54 -1.72
N GLU A 70 4.18 -9.75 -1.43
CA GLU A 70 4.23 -10.31 -0.09
C GLU A 70 5.67 -10.48 0.42
N ASP A 71 6.63 -10.79 -0.45
CA ASP A 71 8.04 -10.95 -0.12
C ASP A 71 8.75 -9.60 0.11
N ALA A 72 8.25 -8.53 -0.48
CA ALA A 72 8.84 -7.19 -0.45
C ALA A 72 8.84 -6.54 0.94
N LYS A 73 7.79 -6.70 1.74
CA LYS A 73 7.62 -6.29 3.13
C LYS A 73 7.73 -4.79 3.44
N PHE A 74 8.54 -4.02 2.71
CA PHE A 74 8.83 -2.63 3.04
C PHE A 74 8.94 -1.76 1.79
N GLY A 75 8.16 -0.66 1.75
CA GLY A 75 8.14 0.31 0.65
C GLY A 75 8.17 1.76 1.12
N MET A 76 8.50 2.69 0.19
CA MET A 76 8.45 4.13 0.40
C MET A 76 7.20 4.71 -0.22
N PHE A 77 6.41 5.45 0.54
CA PHE A 77 5.35 6.31 0.03
C PHE A 77 5.88 7.73 -0.13
N ILE A 78 5.47 8.44 -1.18
CA ILE A 78 5.92 9.83 -1.41
C ILE A 78 4.72 10.71 -1.69
N HIS A 79 4.42 11.63 -0.77
CA HIS A 79 3.42 12.67 -0.95
C HIS A 79 4.09 13.98 -1.29
N TRP A 80 4.04 14.35 -2.56
CA TRP A 80 4.64 15.57 -3.08
C TRP A 80 3.80 16.16 -4.21
N GLY A 81 3.61 17.48 -4.19
CA GLY A 81 2.79 18.24 -5.12
C GLY A 81 2.73 19.71 -4.73
N LEU A 82 1.76 20.48 -5.25
CA LEU A 82 1.59 21.90 -4.94
C LEU A 82 1.45 22.19 -3.44
N TYR A 83 0.86 21.27 -2.69
CA TYR A 83 0.69 21.37 -1.24
C TYR A 83 2.02 21.40 -0.45
N ALA A 84 3.14 21.08 -1.08
CA ALA A 84 4.44 21.26 -0.44
C ALA A 84 4.81 22.77 -0.27
N ILE A 85 4.31 23.65 -1.15
CA ILE A 85 4.60 25.09 -1.12
C ILE A 85 4.09 25.75 0.16
N PRO A 86 2.80 25.61 0.55
CA PRO A 86 2.32 26.16 1.83
C PRO A 86 2.87 25.44 3.05
N ALA A 87 3.48 24.24 2.90
CA ALA A 87 4.17 23.48 3.95
C ALA A 87 3.30 23.19 5.20
N THR A 88 2.00 22.95 4.99
CA THR A 88 1.00 22.63 6.03
C THR A 88 0.30 21.30 5.79
N GLY A 89 0.82 20.50 4.86
CA GLY A 89 0.32 19.17 4.52
C GLY A 89 -0.59 19.15 3.29
N GLU A 90 -0.91 17.96 2.83
CA GLU A 90 -1.60 17.69 1.56
C GLU A 90 -3.08 18.09 1.56
N TRP A 91 -3.70 18.23 2.73
CA TRP A 91 -5.08 18.69 2.89
C TRP A 91 -5.23 20.22 3.02
N THR A 92 -4.17 20.99 2.80
CA THR A 92 -4.14 22.46 2.95
C THR A 92 -5.29 23.14 2.21
N MET A 93 -5.50 22.81 0.93
CA MET A 93 -6.59 23.40 0.13
C MET A 93 -7.95 23.26 0.80
N PHE A 94 -8.28 22.05 1.27
CA PHE A 94 -9.56 21.74 1.88
C PHE A 94 -9.69 22.30 3.30
N ASN A 95 -8.70 22.06 4.17
CA ASN A 95 -8.74 22.44 5.58
C ASN A 95 -8.77 23.96 5.76
N GLN A 96 -8.07 24.70 4.91
CA GLN A 96 -8.03 26.17 4.92
C GLN A 96 -9.10 26.79 4.03
N LYS A 97 -9.95 25.97 3.38
CA LYS A 97 -11.03 26.41 2.48
C LYS A 97 -10.53 27.35 1.38
N ILE A 98 -9.36 27.05 0.83
CA ILE A 98 -8.77 27.87 -0.23
C ILE A 98 -9.58 27.65 -1.53
N PRO A 99 -10.12 28.71 -2.15
CA PRO A 99 -10.82 28.59 -3.42
C PRO A 99 -9.92 27.96 -4.50
N ALA A 100 -10.50 27.10 -5.35
CA ALA A 100 -9.75 26.37 -6.37
C ALA A 100 -8.91 27.29 -7.28
N GLU A 101 -9.45 28.42 -7.71
CA GLU A 101 -8.75 29.40 -8.55
C GLU A 101 -7.57 30.10 -7.80
N THR A 102 -7.67 30.23 -6.48
CA THR A 102 -6.58 30.75 -5.64
C THR A 102 -5.50 29.71 -5.44
N TYR A 103 -5.90 28.46 -5.15
CA TYR A 103 -4.96 27.34 -4.98
C TYR A 103 -4.20 27.04 -6.28
N ALA A 104 -4.87 27.14 -7.44
CA ALA A 104 -4.25 26.90 -8.74
C ALA A 104 -3.06 27.83 -9.04
N LYS A 105 -3.02 29.05 -8.46
CA LYS A 105 -1.89 29.96 -8.61
C LYS A 105 -0.59 29.47 -7.97
N LEU A 106 -0.64 28.43 -7.11
CA LEU A 106 0.57 27.78 -6.62
C LEU A 106 1.35 27.09 -7.75
N ALA A 107 0.69 26.72 -8.85
CA ALA A 107 1.35 26.18 -10.03
C ALA A 107 2.37 27.15 -10.65
N ASP A 108 2.12 28.45 -10.58
CA ASP A 108 3.04 29.50 -11.07
C ASP A 108 4.37 29.51 -10.27
N GLN A 109 4.33 29.02 -9.03
CA GLN A 109 5.47 28.95 -8.12
C GLN A 109 6.16 27.58 -8.15
N PHE A 110 5.54 26.54 -8.78
CA PHE A 110 6.05 25.19 -8.76
C PHE A 110 7.19 25.00 -9.75
N ASN A 111 8.41 25.16 -9.25
CA ASN A 111 9.65 25.02 -10.04
C ASN A 111 10.75 24.34 -9.21
N PRO A 112 10.60 23.04 -8.87
CA PRO A 112 11.53 22.33 -8.00
C PRO A 112 12.87 22.06 -8.70
N LYS A 113 13.86 22.91 -8.44
CA LYS A 113 15.17 22.86 -9.10
C LYS A 113 16.08 21.75 -8.55
N HIS A 114 15.85 21.32 -7.32
CA HIS A 114 16.67 20.32 -6.65
C HIS A 114 16.07 18.90 -6.70
N PHE A 115 14.90 18.73 -7.31
CA PHE A 115 14.31 17.42 -7.51
C PHE A 115 15.23 16.52 -8.32
N ASN A 116 15.50 15.31 -7.76
CA ASN A 116 16.27 14.28 -8.41
C ASN A 116 15.69 12.89 -8.05
N ALA A 117 15.08 12.26 -9.03
CA ALA A 117 14.43 10.96 -8.86
C ALA A 117 15.42 9.82 -8.52
N ASP A 118 16.63 9.85 -9.08
CA ASP A 118 17.68 8.89 -8.73
C ASP A 118 18.07 8.99 -7.24
N THR A 119 18.09 10.20 -6.69
CA THR A 119 18.35 10.41 -5.24
C THR A 119 17.22 9.82 -4.40
N TRP A 120 15.96 10.01 -4.77
CA TRP A 120 14.83 9.39 -4.06
C TRP A 120 14.91 7.86 -4.09
N ALA A 121 15.19 7.28 -5.26
CA ALA A 121 15.35 5.84 -5.41
C ALA A 121 16.56 5.29 -4.60
N ALA A 122 17.67 6.03 -4.56
CA ALA A 122 18.82 5.67 -3.75
C ALA A 122 18.52 5.69 -2.24
N ILE A 123 17.78 6.71 -1.76
CA ILE A 123 17.35 6.79 -0.36
C ILE A 123 16.46 5.59 -0.01
N ALA A 124 15.47 5.26 -0.85
CA ALA A 124 14.60 4.10 -0.63
C ALA A 124 15.39 2.79 -0.60
N LYS A 125 16.30 2.58 -1.55
CA LYS A 125 17.15 1.39 -1.63
C LYS A 125 18.05 1.25 -0.41
N ASN A 126 18.68 2.35 0.02
CA ASN A 126 19.56 2.38 1.19
C ASN A 126 18.79 2.15 2.50
N ALA A 127 17.51 2.52 2.54
CA ALA A 127 16.59 2.19 3.64
C ALA A 127 16.15 0.71 3.66
N GLY A 128 16.51 -0.09 2.64
CA GLY A 128 16.13 -1.49 2.49
C GLY A 128 14.75 -1.69 1.81
N MET A 129 14.11 -0.63 1.32
CA MET A 129 12.82 -0.71 0.66
C MET A 129 12.91 -1.46 -0.68
N LYS A 130 11.81 -2.13 -1.07
CA LYS A 130 11.74 -2.97 -2.27
C LYS A 130 10.84 -2.37 -3.35
N TYR A 131 10.00 -1.43 -2.99
CA TYR A 131 9.11 -0.71 -3.89
C TYR A 131 8.92 0.73 -3.43
N MET A 132 8.47 1.58 -4.33
CA MET A 132 8.09 2.95 -4.02
C MET A 132 6.69 3.21 -4.60
N VAL A 133 5.93 4.08 -3.95
CA VAL A 133 4.63 4.55 -4.42
C VAL A 133 4.65 6.08 -4.40
N MET A 134 4.57 6.72 -5.56
CA MET A 134 4.56 8.18 -5.68
C MET A 134 3.15 8.68 -5.96
N VAL A 135 2.75 9.75 -5.28
CA VAL A 135 1.52 10.49 -5.61
C VAL A 135 1.66 11.13 -6.99
N SER A 136 0.96 10.57 -7.98
CA SER A 136 0.88 11.15 -9.32
C SER A 136 -0.15 12.28 -9.40
N ARG A 137 -1.19 12.23 -8.55
CA ARG A 137 -2.22 13.25 -8.37
C ARG A 137 -2.92 13.04 -7.04
N HIS A 138 -2.97 14.08 -6.21
CA HIS A 138 -3.72 14.10 -4.95
C HIS A 138 -5.12 14.71 -5.13
N HIS A 139 -5.88 14.87 -4.06
CA HIS A 139 -7.26 15.38 -4.03
C HIS A 139 -7.39 16.84 -4.53
N ASP A 140 -6.31 17.61 -4.51
CA ASP A 140 -6.24 18.97 -5.07
C ASP A 140 -6.32 19.03 -6.61
N GLY A 141 -6.19 17.87 -7.24
CA GLY A 141 -6.34 17.68 -8.68
C GLY A 141 -5.12 18.04 -9.52
N PHE A 142 -3.97 18.39 -8.90
CA PHE A 142 -2.75 18.69 -9.63
C PHE A 142 -2.02 17.42 -10.05
N ALA A 143 -1.84 17.23 -11.37
CA ALA A 143 -1.15 16.09 -11.93
C ALA A 143 0.37 16.32 -12.01
N MET A 144 1.14 15.42 -11.42
CA MET A 144 2.61 15.44 -11.41
C MET A 144 3.22 14.89 -12.70
N PHE A 145 2.44 14.75 -13.75
CA PHE A 145 2.78 14.12 -15.02
C PHE A 145 2.14 14.83 -16.21
N ASN A 146 2.61 14.52 -17.40
CA ASN A 146 2.00 15.00 -18.65
C ASN A 146 0.62 14.38 -18.84
N SER A 147 -0.43 15.17 -18.60
CA SER A 147 -1.81 14.71 -18.63
C SER A 147 -2.68 15.56 -19.58
N PRO A 148 -2.77 15.18 -20.86
CA PRO A 148 -3.73 15.75 -21.80
C PRO A 148 -5.19 15.62 -21.36
N SER A 149 -5.54 14.56 -20.61
CA SER A 149 -6.89 14.36 -20.06
C SER A 149 -7.19 15.24 -18.85
N GLY A 150 -6.22 15.98 -18.32
CA GLY A 150 -6.37 16.83 -17.15
C GLY A 150 -7.31 18.01 -17.41
N TYR A 151 -8.33 18.19 -16.55
CA TYR A 151 -9.24 19.33 -16.62
C TYR A 151 -8.48 20.65 -16.49
N ARG A 152 -8.66 21.53 -17.52
CA ARG A 152 -7.95 22.81 -17.65
C ARG A 152 -6.41 22.66 -17.60
N HIS A 153 -5.87 21.55 -18.08
CA HIS A 153 -4.43 21.28 -18.15
C HIS A 153 -3.66 21.50 -16.84
N PHE A 154 -4.30 21.21 -15.69
CA PHE A 154 -3.71 21.42 -14.38
C PHE A 154 -2.68 20.32 -14.05
N ASN A 155 -1.48 20.48 -14.59
CA ASN A 155 -0.39 19.52 -14.48
C ASN A 155 0.98 20.20 -14.55
N THR A 156 2.03 19.44 -14.28
CA THR A 156 3.42 19.96 -14.19
C THR A 156 4.00 20.44 -15.51
N MET A 157 3.45 20.03 -16.66
CA MET A 157 3.90 20.53 -17.97
C MET A 157 3.50 22.00 -18.19
N GLU A 158 2.49 22.49 -17.47
CA GLU A 158 2.02 23.89 -17.54
C GLU A 158 2.67 24.78 -16.47
N THR A 159 3.63 24.26 -15.71
CA THR A 159 4.40 25.02 -14.71
C THR A 159 5.73 25.51 -15.26
N ALA A 160 6.42 26.37 -14.51
CA ALA A 160 7.79 26.80 -14.85
C ALA A 160 8.80 25.65 -14.90
N ALA A 161 8.53 24.55 -14.22
CA ALA A 161 9.35 23.33 -14.27
C ALA A 161 9.28 22.63 -15.63
N HIS A 162 8.12 22.62 -16.27
CA HIS A 162 7.83 21.96 -17.55
C HIS A 162 8.43 20.53 -17.61
N ARG A 163 8.17 19.72 -16.57
CA ARG A 163 8.74 18.38 -16.39
C ARG A 163 7.65 17.37 -16.06
N ASP A 164 7.86 16.14 -16.55
CA ASP A 164 7.05 14.97 -16.17
C ASP A 164 7.75 14.21 -15.04
N PHE A 165 7.38 14.52 -13.79
CA PHE A 165 8.01 13.95 -12.60
C PHE A 165 7.69 12.47 -12.43
N VAL A 166 6.54 11.99 -12.91
CA VAL A 166 6.20 10.56 -12.90
C VAL A 166 7.07 9.77 -13.87
N ALA A 167 7.37 10.33 -15.06
CA ALA A 167 8.30 9.69 -15.99
C ALA A 167 9.70 9.54 -15.39
N GLU A 168 10.23 10.60 -14.79
CA GLU A 168 11.54 10.58 -14.13
C GLU A 168 11.58 9.61 -12.95
N TYR A 169 10.55 9.62 -12.11
CA TYR A 169 10.40 8.72 -10.97
C TYR A 169 10.35 7.25 -11.39
N THR A 170 9.52 6.90 -12.36
CA THR A 170 9.38 5.50 -12.81
C THR A 170 10.67 4.97 -13.44
N ALA A 171 11.40 5.82 -14.19
CA ALA A 171 12.71 5.50 -14.74
C ALA A 171 13.76 5.24 -13.64
N ALA A 172 13.81 6.11 -12.61
CA ALA A 172 14.72 5.97 -11.49
C ALA A 172 14.45 4.71 -10.65
N CYS A 173 13.18 4.38 -10.39
CA CYS A 173 12.81 3.14 -9.70
C CYS A 173 13.34 1.90 -10.44
N ARG A 174 13.10 1.81 -11.75
CA ARG A 174 13.58 0.68 -12.58
C ARG A 174 15.10 0.58 -12.58
N LYS A 175 15.80 1.71 -12.75
CA LYS A 175 17.25 1.80 -12.70
C LYS A 175 17.81 1.31 -11.35
N ALA A 176 17.13 1.61 -10.25
CA ALA A 176 17.50 1.18 -8.90
C ALA A 176 17.11 -0.28 -8.58
N GLY A 177 16.29 -0.94 -9.43
CA GLY A 177 15.74 -2.28 -9.18
C GLY A 177 14.62 -2.28 -8.13
N LEU A 178 13.88 -1.16 -8.00
CA LEU A 178 12.70 -1.03 -7.15
C LEU A 178 11.43 -1.23 -7.97
N ALA A 179 10.43 -1.90 -7.41
CA ALA A 179 9.12 -2.00 -8.05
C ALA A 179 8.44 -0.61 -8.06
N VAL A 180 7.73 -0.33 -9.16
CA VAL A 180 7.13 0.96 -9.46
C VAL A 180 5.68 0.98 -8.98
N GLY A 181 5.37 1.81 -7.99
CA GLY A 181 4.01 2.09 -7.55
C GLY A 181 3.58 3.52 -7.90
N ILE A 182 2.34 3.67 -8.28
CA ILE A 182 1.71 4.95 -8.55
C ILE A 182 0.47 5.09 -7.67
N TYR A 183 0.40 6.17 -6.89
CA TYR A 183 -0.82 6.59 -6.21
C TYR A 183 -1.62 7.52 -7.12
N TYR A 184 -2.92 7.34 -7.14
CA TYR A 184 -3.85 8.19 -7.87
C TYR A 184 -5.14 8.41 -7.08
N SER A 185 -5.53 9.69 -6.89
CA SER A 185 -6.83 10.04 -6.34
C SER A 185 -7.83 10.36 -7.46
N PRO A 186 -8.96 9.64 -7.56
CA PRO A 186 -10.05 10.04 -8.46
C PRO A 186 -10.79 11.28 -7.97
N MET A 187 -10.75 11.59 -6.66
CA MET A 187 -11.31 12.80 -6.05
C MET A 187 -10.63 14.04 -6.61
N ASP A 188 -11.39 15.12 -6.79
CA ASP A 188 -10.87 16.42 -7.21
C ASP A 188 -11.71 17.56 -6.61
N TRP A 189 -11.11 18.26 -5.66
CA TRP A 189 -11.79 19.36 -4.95
C TRP A 189 -12.10 20.58 -5.82
N ARG A 190 -11.56 20.66 -7.03
CA ARG A 190 -11.86 21.72 -8.00
C ARG A 190 -13.23 21.56 -8.65
N PHE A 191 -13.83 20.36 -8.54
CA PHE A 191 -15.13 20.07 -9.10
C PHE A 191 -16.24 20.17 -8.04
N PRO A 192 -17.16 21.17 -8.15
CA PRO A 192 -18.35 21.21 -7.29
C PRO A 192 -19.18 19.93 -7.32
N GLY A 193 -19.21 19.23 -8.47
CA GLY A 193 -19.88 17.93 -8.61
C GLY A 193 -19.28 16.79 -7.77
N TYR A 194 -18.04 16.93 -7.24
CA TYR A 194 -17.52 16.03 -6.21
C TYR A 194 -18.36 16.13 -4.93
N PHE A 195 -18.76 17.34 -4.53
CA PHE A 195 -19.50 17.60 -3.31
C PHE A 195 -21.00 17.36 -3.45
N ASP A 196 -21.53 17.55 -4.66
CA ASP A 196 -22.95 17.30 -4.99
C ASP A 196 -23.09 16.60 -6.36
N PRO A 197 -22.75 15.30 -6.44
CA PRO A 197 -22.75 14.59 -7.72
C PRO A 197 -24.15 14.38 -8.32
N LYS A 198 -25.20 14.48 -7.50
CA LYS A 198 -26.60 14.35 -7.97
C LYS A 198 -27.17 15.69 -8.41
N GLY A 199 -26.84 16.77 -7.71
CA GLY A 199 -27.28 18.13 -8.08
C GLY A 199 -26.48 18.73 -9.23
N LEU A 200 -25.22 18.27 -9.43
CA LEU A 200 -24.31 18.74 -10.48
C LEU A 200 -23.77 17.58 -11.33
N PRO A 201 -24.65 16.78 -11.95
CA PRO A 201 -24.25 15.51 -12.59
C PRO A 201 -23.30 15.70 -13.78
N GLU A 202 -23.44 16.76 -14.55
CA GLU A 202 -22.55 17.06 -15.70
C GLU A 202 -21.14 17.40 -15.22
N ASN A 203 -21.01 18.20 -14.16
CA ASN A 203 -19.72 18.54 -13.59
C ASN A 203 -19.05 17.33 -12.93
N ALA A 204 -19.81 16.49 -12.25
CA ALA A 204 -19.32 15.22 -11.73
C ALA A 204 -18.86 14.27 -12.84
N ALA A 205 -19.61 14.21 -13.95
CA ALA A 205 -19.25 13.40 -15.11
C ALA A 205 -17.90 13.83 -15.75
N LEU A 206 -17.64 15.14 -15.83
CA LEU A 206 -16.33 15.68 -16.28
C LEU A 206 -15.20 15.21 -15.36
N MET A 207 -15.40 15.28 -14.03
CA MET A 207 -14.42 14.75 -13.06
C MET A 207 -14.14 13.27 -13.29
N LYS A 208 -15.18 12.45 -13.48
CA LYS A 208 -15.04 11.03 -13.77
C LYS A 208 -14.31 10.79 -15.08
N GLN A 209 -14.63 11.52 -16.14
CA GLN A 209 -13.96 11.43 -17.44
C GLN A 209 -12.46 11.73 -17.30
N GLN A 210 -12.10 12.80 -16.58
CA GLN A 210 -10.70 13.11 -16.26
C GLN A 210 -10.02 11.94 -15.53
N ALA A 211 -10.65 11.39 -14.50
CA ALA A 211 -10.07 10.29 -13.74
C ALA A 211 -9.78 9.05 -14.61
N TYR A 212 -10.71 8.70 -15.50
CA TYR A 212 -10.54 7.58 -16.43
C TYR A 212 -9.41 7.83 -17.43
N GLY A 213 -9.36 9.03 -18.03
CA GLY A 213 -8.31 9.41 -18.96
C GLY A 213 -6.93 9.41 -18.31
N GLN A 214 -6.80 10.01 -17.13
CA GLN A 214 -5.55 10.07 -16.39
C GLN A 214 -5.06 8.70 -15.92
N VAL A 215 -5.95 7.81 -15.47
CA VAL A 215 -5.58 6.43 -15.13
C VAL A 215 -5.11 5.68 -16.38
N GLU A 216 -5.79 5.84 -17.52
CA GLU A 216 -5.34 5.21 -18.77
C GLU A 216 -3.97 5.75 -19.20
N GLU A 217 -3.73 7.06 -19.13
CA GLU A 217 -2.42 7.68 -19.42
C GLU A 217 -1.31 7.09 -18.56
N LEU A 218 -1.54 6.98 -17.24
CA LEU A 218 -0.57 6.41 -16.29
C LEU A 218 -0.26 4.94 -16.59
N MET A 219 -1.25 4.15 -16.94
CA MET A 219 -1.06 2.72 -17.23
C MET A 219 -0.41 2.46 -18.59
N LYS A 220 -0.58 3.37 -19.55
CA LYS A 220 -0.12 3.20 -20.93
C LYS A 220 1.26 3.79 -21.20
N ASN A 221 1.59 4.95 -20.60
CA ASN A 221 2.70 5.79 -21.06
C ASN A 221 3.98 5.64 -20.23
N TYR A 222 3.93 4.99 -19.06
CA TYR A 222 5.05 4.97 -18.10
C TYR A 222 5.73 3.60 -17.99
N GLY A 223 5.56 2.72 -18.98
CA GLY A 223 6.11 1.37 -18.97
C GLY A 223 5.46 0.46 -17.94
N LYS A 224 6.22 -0.50 -17.40
CA LYS A 224 5.66 -1.40 -16.37
C LYS A 224 5.41 -0.65 -15.07
N VAL A 225 4.18 -0.74 -14.57
CA VAL A 225 3.76 -0.29 -13.24
C VAL A 225 3.38 -1.51 -12.42
N ASP A 226 3.98 -1.66 -11.25
CA ASP A 226 3.81 -2.85 -10.41
C ASP A 226 2.68 -2.69 -9.40
N ILE A 227 2.39 -1.46 -8.94
CA ILE A 227 1.34 -1.16 -7.97
C ILE A 227 0.54 0.07 -8.40
N LEU A 228 -0.79 -0.04 -8.38
CA LEU A 228 -1.69 1.12 -8.46
C LEU A 228 -2.39 1.29 -7.12
N TRP A 229 -2.10 2.39 -6.47
CA TRP A 229 -2.62 2.75 -5.17
C TRP A 229 -3.67 3.86 -5.31
N TYR A 230 -4.95 3.49 -5.33
CA TYR A 230 -6.06 4.45 -5.34
C TYR A 230 -6.28 5.06 -3.96
N ASP A 231 -6.82 6.29 -3.94
CA ASP A 231 -7.29 6.95 -2.73
C ASP A 231 -8.40 7.96 -3.03
N GLY A 232 -9.25 8.24 -2.02
CA GLY A 232 -10.30 9.23 -2.18
C GLY A 232 -11.41 8.80 -3.15
N GLY A 233 -11.76 7.52 -3.17
CA GLY A 233 -12.87 7.01 -3.97
C GLY A 233 -14.25 7.43 -3.47
N TRP A 234 -14.39 7.83 -2.20
CA TRP A 234 -15.65 8.32 -1.64
C TRP A 234 -16.07 9.67 -2.23
N LEU A 235 -17.38 9.97 -2.20
CA LEU A 235 -17.92 11.24 -2.69
C LEU A 235 -18.39 12.12 -1.54
N SER A 236 -18.27 13.43 -1.71
CA SER A 236 -18.77 14.43 -0.74
C SER A 236 -18.20 14.27 0.68
N HIS A 237 -17.05 13.64 0.84
CA HIS A 237 -16.49 13.25 2.16
C HIS A 237 -17.45 12.44 3.02
N LYS A 238 -18.32 11.63 2.39
CA LYS A 238 -19.32 10.80 3.08
C LYS A 238 -19.15 9.33 2.70
N GLY A 239 -19.36 8.45 3.69
CA GLY A 239 -19.24 7.00 3.49
C GLY A 239 -17.82 6.52 3.24
N GLY A 240 -17.68 5.35 2.64
CA GLY A 240 -16.43 4.75 2.20
C GLY A 240 -16.32 4.66 0.68
N ASP A 241 -15.20 4.13 0.20
CA ASP A 241 -14.97 3.97 -1.24
C ASP A 241 -16.04 3.11 -1.94
N ALA A 242 -16.53 2.06 -1.28
CA ALA A 242 -17.57 1.20 -1.81
C ALA A 242 -18.91 1.92 -2.03
N ASP A 243 -19.22 2.90 -1.19
CA ASP A 243 -20.47 3.68 -1.29
C ASP A 243 -20.52 4.55 -2.55
N ALA A 244 -19.36 4.84 -3.15
CA ALA A 244 -19.25 5.60 -4.39
C ALA A 244 -19.01 4.72 -5.63
N ALA A 245 -19.01 3.39 -5.50
CA ALA A 245 -18.79 2.46 -6.61
C ALA A 245 -19.80 2.65 -7.77
N TRP A 246 -21.04 3.02 -7.46
CA TRP A 246 -22.07 3.34 -8.47
C TRP A 246 -21.63 4.48 -9.40
N PHE A 247 -20.85 5.42 -8.90
CA PHE A 247 -20.38 6.57 -9.67
C PHE A 247 -19.08 6.21 -10.42
N TRP A 248 -18.08 5.66 -9.71
CA TRP A 248 -16.77 5.39 -10.30
C TRP A 248 -16.73 4.18 -11.23
N GLU A 249 -17.72 3.28 -11.18
CA GLU A 249 -17.75 2.02 -11.96
C GLU A 249 -16.41 1.27 -11.89
N PRO A 250 -15.94 0.87 -10.70
CA PRO A 250 -14.57 0.38 -10.52
C PRO A 250 -14.23 -0.87 -11.35
N LEU A 251 -15.21 -1.73 -11.67
CA LEU A 251 -15.00 -2.85 -12.60
C LEU A 251 -14.53 -2.37 -13.96
N LYS A 252 -15.18 -1.34 -14.50
CA LYS A 252 -14.85 -0.76 -15.80
C LYS A 252 -13.49 -0.06 -15.76
N LEU A 253 -13.23 0.73 -14.71
CA LEU A 253 -11.97 1.43 -14.53
C LEU A 253 -10.81 0.43 -14.40
N ASN A 254 -10.93 -0.57 -13.53
CA ASN A 254 -9.88 -1.57 -13.32
C ASN A 254 -9.71 -2.53 -14.51
N SER A 255 -10.74 -2.71 -15.36
CA SER A 255 -10.59 -3.43 -16.64
C SER A 255 -9.67 -2.68 -17.59
N ILE A 256 -9.71 -1.34 -17.62
CA ILE A 256 -8.77 -0.51 -18.37
C ILE A 256 -7.35 -0.69 -17.82
N VAL A 257 -7.20 -0.64 -16.49
CA VAL A 257 -5.91 -0.86 -15.82
C VAL A 257 -5.32 -2.22 -16.20
N ARG A 258 -6.09 -3.30 -16.05
CA ARG A 258 -5.63 -4.67 -16.37
C ARG A 258 -5.33 -4.91 -17.86
N LYS A 259 -5.98 -4.16 -18.74
CA LYS A 259 -5.69 -4.21 -20.20
C LYS A 259 -4.25 -3.79 -20.50
N TYR A 260 -3.73 -2.76 -19.84
CA TYR A 260 -2.38 -2.25 -20.07
C TYR A 260 -1.35 -2.87 -19.11
N GLN A 261 -1.76 -3.20 -17.89
CA GLN A 261 -0.92 -3.71 -16.81
C GLN A 261 -1.56 -4.97 -16.20
N PRO A 262 -1.48 -6.15 -16.86
CA PRO A 262 -2.21 -7.35 -16.44
C PRO A 262 -1.79 -7.89 -15.06
N ASP A 263 -0.56 -7.65 -14.65
CA ASP A 263 0.02 -8.15 -13.39
C ASP A 263 0.15 -7.07 -12.30
N ILE A 264 -0.46 -5.90 -12.48
CA ILE A 264 -0.40 -4.80 -11.52
C ILE A 264 -1.16 -5.13 -10.24
N VAL A 265 -0.57 -4.86 -9.10
CA VAL A 265 -1.23 -5.00 -7.78
C VAL A 265 -2.06 -3.76 -7.50
N ILE A 266 -3.33 -3.94 -7.13
CA ILE A 266 -4.29 -2.83 -6.94
C ILE A 266 -4.87 -2.89 -5.51
N ASN A 267 -4.92 -1.76 -4.82
CA ASN A 267 -5.58 -1.65 -3.52
C ASN A 267 -7.12 -1.52 -3.65
N PRO A 268 -7.93 -1.65 -2.56
CA PRO A 268 -9.39 -1.66 -2.66
C PRO A 268 -10.03 -0.28 -2.81
N ARG A 269 -9.27 0.81 -2.78
CA ARG A 269 -9.82 2.19 -2.69
C ARG A 269 -10.37 2.75 -4.01
N SER A 270 -10.48 1.92 -5.04
CA SER A 270 -11.27 2.24 -6.24
C SER A 270 -12.78 2.00 -6.05
N GLY A 271 -13.21 1.48 -4.89
CA GLY A 271 -14.59 1.13 -4.60
C GLY A 271 -14.95 -0.33 -4.84
N MET A 272 -13.96 -1.19 -5.06
CA MET A 272 -14.11 -2.65 -5.13
C MET A 272 -12.94 -3.33 -4.40
N PHE A 273 -13.03 -4.64 -4.14
CA PHE A 273 -11.93 -5.39 -3.56
C PHE A 273 -10.67 -5.30 -4.45
N GLY A 274 -9.55 -4.98 -3.80
CA GLY A 274 -8.24 -5.02 -4.41
C GLY A 274 -7.53 -6.34 -4.14
N ASP A 275 -6.28 -6.40 -4.54
CA ASP A 275 -5.40 -7.54 -4.33
C ASP A 275 -4.88 -7.61 -2.88
N PHE A 276 -4.94 -6.52 -2.13
CA PHE A 276 -4.56 -6.41 -0.71
C PHE A 276 -5.46 -5.41 0.03
N GLN A 277 -5.46 -5.47 1.36
CA GLN A 277 -6.17 -4.53 2.23
C GLN A 277 -5.25 -3.41 2.71
N VAL A 278 -5.80 -2.22 2.92
CA VAL A 278 -5.07 -1.06 3.44
C VAL A 278 -5.41 -0.83 4.90
N ASN A 279 -4.38 -0.68 5.74
CA ASN A 279 -4.50 -0.21 7.11
C ASN A 279 -3.90 1.19 7.24
N GLU A 280 -4.73 2.16 7.55
CA GLU A 280 -4.36 3.56 7.74
C GLU A 280 -4.93 4.11 9.05
N GLY A 281 -4.32 5.17 9.57
CA GLY A 281 -4.83 5.97 10.70
C GLY A 281 -4.57 5.40 12.10
N SER A 282 -4.17 4.14 12.26
CA SER A 282 -3.73 3.59 13.55
C SER A 282 -2.22 3.79 13.75
N GLN A 283 -1.81 4.21 14.94
CA GLN A 283 -0.40 4.28 15.34
C GLN A 283 0.12 2.95 15.91
N GLU A 284 -0.75 1.95 16.01
CA GLU A 284 -0.43 0.63 16.58
C GLU A 284 -0.95 -0.48 15.67
N VAL A 285 -0.22 -1.60 15.66
CA VAL A 285 -0.64 -2.85 15.05
C VAL A 285 -0.68 -3.91 16.15
N LYS A 286 -1.86 -4.43 16.44
CA LYS A 286 -2.14 -5.41 17.51
C LYS A 286 -3.01 -6.55 17.01
N GLY A 287 -3.13 -7.61 17.83
CA GLY A 287 -3.99 -8.75 17.55
C GLY A 287 -3.26 -9.89 16.84
N PRO A 288 -4.00 -10.85 16.31
CA PRO A 288 -3.45 -12.06 15.71
C PRO A 288 -2.84 -11.84 14.33
N ILE A 289 -2.26 -12.89 13.77
CA ILE A 289 -1.87 -13.00 12.36
C ILE A 289 -3.10 -12.78 11.47
N ILE A 290 -2.89 -12.12 10.34
CA ILE A 290 -3.92 -11.77 9.37
C ILE A 290 -3.67 -12.58 8.10
N ASP A 291 -4.64 -13.42 7.71
CA ASP A 291 -4.50 -14.43 6.65
C ASP A 291 -4.80 -13.91 5.23
N ILE A 292 -4.89 -12.60 5.05
CA ILE A 292 -5.05 -11.96 3.75
C ILE A 292 -3.91 -10.98 3.49
N PRO A 293 -3.55 -10.71 2.23
CA PRO A 293 -2.58 -9.66 1.92
C PRO A 293 -3.03 -8.29 2.43
N TRP A 294 -2.17 -7.59 3.15
CA TRP A 294 -2.49 -6.26 3.66
C TRP A 294 -1.26 -5.38 3.78
N GLU A 295 -1.47 -4.08 3.77
CA GLU A 295 -0.42 -3.08 3.86
C GLU A 295 -0.75 -2.03 4.92
N LYS A 296 0.22 -1.75 5.79
CA LYS A 296 0.19 -0.63 6.71
C LYS A 296 0.85 0.58 6.08
N CYS A 297 0.08 1.63 5.79
CA CYS A 297 0.66 2.92 5.44
C CYS A 297 0.69 3.87 6.63
N LEU A 298 1.80 4.60 6.80
CA LEU A 298 2.00 5.55 7.90
C LEU A 298 3.03 6.62 7.55
N ASN A 299 2.95 7.74 8.27
CA ASN A 299 3.86 8.88 8.11
C ASN A 299 5.10 8.77 8.97
N LEU A 300 6.27 9.02 8.39
CA LEU A 300 7.51 9.17 9.13
C LEU A 300 7.53 10.47 9.95
N ASN A 301 6.87 11.52 9.48
CA ASN A 301 6.85 12.84 10.13
C ASN A 301 5.78 13.03 11.21
N GLY A 302 4.83 12.10 11.35
CA GLY A 302 3.82 12.10 12.40
C GLY A 302 2.73 13.20 12.32
N ALA A 303 2.81 14.13 11.35
CA ALA A 303 1.89 15.26 11.27
C ALA A 303 0.94 15.20 10.06
N SER A 304 1.47 14.93 8.87
CA SER A 304 0.73 14.89 7.59
C SER A 304 1.46 14.00 6.60
N TRP A 305 0.81 13.67 5.47
CA TRP A 305 1.47 12.92 4.41
C TRP A 305 2.41 13.82 3.60
N GLY A 306 1.96 15.01 3.19
CA GLY A 306 2.76 16.02 2.53
C GLY A 306 3.74 16.72 3.47
N TYR A 307 4.63 17.54 2.88
CA TYR A 307 5.56 18.36 3.63
C TYR A 307 4.86 19.27 4.63
N ASN A 308 5.39 19.27 5.86
CA ASN A 308 4.86 20.09 6.95
C ASN A 308 5.99 20.53 7.89
N THR A 309 6.09 21.81 8.16
CA THR A 309 7.12 22.35 9.06
C THR A 309 6.91 22.00 10.55
N ALA A 310 5.67 21.67 10.95
CA ALA A 310 5.34 21.26 12.33
C ALA A 310 5.56 19.76 12.60
N GLN A 311 6.37 19.08 11.80
CA GLN A 311 6.61 17.64 11.86
C GLN A 311 7.32 17.17 13.12
N ARG A 312 6.97 15.95 13.56
CA ARG A 312 7.68 15.20 14.61
C ARG A 312 8.17 13.88 14.01
N LEU A 313 9.47 13.80 13.78
CA LEU A 313 10.07 12.60 13.22
C LEU A 313 9.87 11.39 14.14
N MET A 314 9.31 10.30 13.59
CA MET A 314 9.13 9.05 14.33
C MET A 314 10.51 8.53 14.82
N PRO A 315 10.64 8.13 16.10
CA PRO A 315 11.88 7.57 16.61
C PRO A 315 12.28 6.30 15.88
N PHE A 316 13.59 6.08 15.67
CA PHE A 316 14.13 4.89 15.01
C PHE A 316 13.54 3.58 15.57
N LYS A 317 13.56 3.44 16.89
CA LYS A 317 12.99 2.27 17.59
C LYS A 317 11.52 2.03 17.22
N ALA A 318 10.73 3.09 17.14
CA ALA A 318 9.31 3.00 16.78
C ALA A 318 9.09 2.57 15.33
N VAL A 319 9.91 3.06 14.39
CA VAL A 319 9.84 2.65 12.96
C VAL A 319 10.16 1.16 12.82
N VAL A 320 11.24 0.68 13.43
CA VAL A 320 11.63 -0.73 13.36
C VAL A 320 10.59 -1.63 14.03
N GLN A 321 10.11 -1.26 15.21
CA GLN A 321 9.07 -2.02 15.92
C GLN A 321 7.76 -2.07 15.14
N MET A 322 7.38 -0.99 14.46
CA MET A 322 6.21 -0.99 13.59
C MET A 322 6.40 -1.94 12.41
N LEU A 323 7.53 -1.87 11.72
CA LEU A 323 7.84 -2.78 10.61
C LEU A 323 7.74 -4.25 11.04
N VAL A 324 8.35 -4.61 12.16
CA VAL A 324 8.33 -5.98 12.69
C VAL A 324 6.90 -6.39 13.08
N ASN A 325 6.17 -5.54 13.78
CA ASN A 325 4.77 -5.82 14.15
C ASN A 325 3.87 -6.06 12.93
N VAL A 326 4.09 -5.33 11.84
CA VAL A 326 3.37 -5.51 10.58
C VAL A 326 3.74 -6.84 9.95
N VAL A 327 5.03 -7.15 9.84
CA VAL A 327 5.53 -8.36 9.18
C VAL A 327 5.17 -9.63 9.96
N ASP A 328 5.22 -9.59 11.29
CA ASP A 328 4.79 -10.70 12.17
C ASP A 328 3.30 -11.04 12.02
N ARG A 329 2.52 -10.12 11.45
CA ARG A 329 1.09 -10.29 11.16
C ARG A 329 0.77 -10.47 9.67
N GLY A 330 1.81 -10.70 8.85
CA GLY A 330 1.67 -11.00 7.41
C GLY A 330 1.57 -9.80 6.50
N GLY A 331 1.72 -8.57 7.02
CA GLY A 331 1.59 -7.34 6.24
C GLY A 331 2.88 -6.83 5.59
N ASN A 332 2.71 -5.82 4.75
CA ASN A 332 3.75 -4.93 4.25
C ASN A 332 3.66 -3.57 4.94
N MET A 333 4.78 -2.88 5.11
CA MET A 333 4.81 -1.50 5.58
C MET A 333 5.16 -0.54 4.44
N LEU A 334 4.31 0.45 4.21
CA LEU A 334 4.52 1.56 3.28
C LEU A 334 4.74 2.84 4.08
N LEU A 335 6.01 3.27 4.20
CA LEU A 335 6.42 4.39 5.05
C LEU A 335 6.56 5.66 4.22
N ASN A 336 5.80 6.69 4.59
CA ASN A 336 5.71 7.93 3.83
C ASN A 336 6.78 8.94 4.18
N VAL A 337 7.26 9.62 3.15
CA VAL A 337 8.03 10.87 3.22
C VAL A 337 7.32 11.98 2.45
N GLY A 338 7.45 13.22 2.91
CA GLY A 338 6.96 14.42 2.22
C GLY A 338 8.15 15.29 1.81
N PRO A 339 8.57 15.27 0.54
CA PRO A 339 9.59 16.18 0.03
C PRO A 339 9.14 17.64 0.13
N ASP A 340 10.10 18.54 0.32
CA ASP A 340 9.89 19.97 0.37
C ASP A 340 9.47 20.56 -0.99
N PRO A 341 9.19 21.87 -1.11
CA PRO A 341 8.81 22.49 -2.39
C PRO A 341 9.85 22.33 -3.52
N ASP A 342 11.11 22.16 -3.20
CA ASP A 342 12.19 21.91 -4.17
C ASP A 342 12.35 20.41 -4.54
N GLY A 343 11.51 19.54 -4.01
CA GLY A 343 11.55 18.09 -4.26
C GLY A 343 12.61 17.34 -3.47
N VAL A 344 13.14 17.95 -2.40
CA VAL A 344 14.17 17.35 -1.55
C VAL A 344 13.52 16.66 -0.34
N ILE A 345 13.84 15.37 -0.12
CA ILE A 345 13.46 14.68 1.11
C ILE A 345 14.25 15.28 2.28
N PRO A 346 13.60 15.76 3.37
CA PRO A 346 14.29 16.40 4.48
C PRO A 346 15.43 15.56 5.05
N ALA A 347 16.56 16.18 5.33
CA ALA A 347 17.80 15.50 5.79
C ALA A 347 17.58 14.61 7.03
N ALA A 348 16.69 15.04 7.96
CA ALA A 348 16.37 14.25 9.13
C ALA A 348 15.60 12.95 8.77
N HIS A 349 14.76 12.98 7.72
CA HIS A 349 14.09 11.77 7.19
C HIS A 349 15.12 10.84 6.56
N VAL A 350 16.04 11.37 5.74
CA VAL A 350 17.11 10.59 5.10
C VAL A 350 17.96 9.89 6.14
N ALA A 351 18.37 10.61 7.20
CA ALA A 351 19.14 10.02 8.30
C ALA A 351 18.36 8.89 9.01
N ARG A 352 17.07 9.09 9.31
CA ARG A 352 16.22 8.08 9.95
C ARG A 352 16.04 6.84 9.06
N LEU A 353 15.83 7.02 7.77
CA LEU A 353 15.69 5.93 6.81
C LEU A 353 17.01 5.13 6.69
N LYS A 354 18.15 5.82 6.75
CA LYS A 354 19.46 5.15 6.78
C LYS A 354 19.61 4.28 8.03
N GLU A 355 19.25 4.75 9.21
CA GLU A 355 19.26 3.96 10.45
C GLU A 355 18.44 2.67 10.30
N VAL A 356 17.24 2.77 9.68
CA VAL A 356 16.39 1.60 9.41
C VAL A 356 17.07 0.65 8.43
N GLY A 357 17.69 1.17 7.37
CA GLY A 357 18.45 0.37 6.42
C GLY A 357 19.62 -0.36 7.05
N ASP A 358 20.40 0.32 7.92
CA ASP A 358 21.51 -0.27 8.66
C ASP A 358 21.05 -1.42 9.59
N TRP A 359 19.86 -1.29 10.20
CA TRP A 359 19.23 -2.37 10.96
C TRP A 359 18.80 -3.54 10.05
N LEU A 360 18.17 -3.25 8.91
CA LEU A 360 17.71 -4.25 7.95
C LEU A 360 18.86 -5.00 7.28
N ASN A 361 20.02 -4.38 7.07
CA ASN A 361 21.22 -5.06 6.59
C ASN A 361 21.68 -6.19 7.53
N LYS A 362 21.37 -6.10 8.82
CA LYS A 362 21.70 -7.12 9.83
C LYS A 362 20.56 -8.11 10.09
N ASN A 363 19.31 -7.67 9.94
CA ASN A 363 18.13 -8.43 10.36
C ASN A 363 17.19 -8.82 9.20
N GLY A 364 17.49 -8.40 7.97
CA GLY A 364 16.58 -8.51 6.81
C GLY A 364 16.20 -9.94 6.45
N GLU A 365 17.01 -10.95 6.80
CA GLU A 365 16.64 -12.35 6.54
C GLU A 365 15.39 -12.78 7.33
N SER A 366 15.13 -12.17 8.50
CA SER A 366 13.95 -12.42 9.32
C SER A 366 12.72 -11.63 8.86
N ILE A 367 12.89 -10.73 7.87
CA ILE A 367 11.87 -9.83 7.35
C ILE A 367 11.46 -10.21 5.92
N TYR A 368 12.41 -10.15 4.96
CA TYR A 368 12.09 -10.32 3.54
C TYR A 368 11.87 -11.76 3.12
N GLY A 369 10.82 -11.98 2.32
CA GLY A 369 10.47 -13.31 1.82
C GLY A 369 9.99 -14.25 2.91
N THR A 370 9.58 -13.73 4.06
CA THR A 370 9.04 -14.51 5.18
C THR A 370 7.52 -14.54 5.14
N ARG A 371 6.94 -15.49 5.90
CA ARG A 371 5.51 -15.54 6.23
C ARG A 371 5.33 -15.51 7.74
N PRO A 372 4.18 -15.06 8.28
CA PRO A 372 3.95 -14.93 9.71
C PRO A 372 3.86 -16.30 10.40
N GLY A 373 4.19 -16.36 11.67
CA GLY A 373 4.10 -17.55 12.49
C GLY A 373 5.41 -18.35 12.58
N PRO A 374 5.39 -19.57 13.17
CA PRO A 374 4.20 -20.33 13.64
C PRO A 374 3.57 -19.79 14.94
N PHE A 375 4.28 -18.94 15.69
CA PHE A 375 3.77 -18.42 16.96
C PHE A 375 2.91 -17.18 16.72
N GLN A 376 1.71 -17.17 17.32
CA GLN A 376 0.86 -15.97 17.29
C GLN A 376 1.56 -14.83 18.03
N PRO A 377 1.47 -13.58 17.52
CA PRO A 377 2.03 -12.42 18.20
C PRO A 377 1.40 -12.20 19.57
N VAL A 378 2.22 -11.91 20.56
CA VAL A 378 1.80 -11.42 21.86
C VAL A 378 2.13 -9.95 21.95
N ASP A 379 1.10 -9.11 22.01
CA ASP A 379 1.23 -7.65 21.89
C ASP A 379 2.27 -7.08 22.86
N SER A 380 3.16 -6.26 22.32
CA SER A 380 4.28 -5.63 23.04
C SER A 380 5.30 -6.61 23.67
N LEU A 381 5.25 -7.89 23.33
CA LEU A 381 6.18 -8.89 23.84
C LEU A 381 6.98 -9.54 22.71
N TYR A 382 6.34 -10.33 21.87
CA TYR A 382 6.99 -10.95 20.72
C TYR A 382 6.02 -11.21 19.57
N GLY A 383 6.60 -11.40 18.37
CA GLY A 383 5.96 -12.00 17.22
C GLY A 383 6.91 -12.99 16.55
N SER A 384 6.47 -13.60 15.45
CA SER A 384 7.33 -14.51 14.71
C SER A 384 7.06 -14.52 13.21
N THR A 385 8.13 -14.80 12.46
CA THR A 385 8.09 -15.10 11.02
C THR A 385 8.78 -16.42 10.74
N HIS A 386 8.56 -16.98 9.55
CA HIS A 386 9.31 -18.15 9.10
C HIS A 386 9.64 -18.08 7.61
N LYS A 387 10.73 -18.76 7.24
CA LYS A 387 11.16 -18.97 5.87
C LYS A 387 11.76 -20.37 5.74
N GLY A 388 11.06 -21.27 5.04
CA GLY A 388 11.43 -22.65 5.01
C GLY A 388 11.46 -23.25 6.42
N ARG A 389 12.63 -23.76 6.85
CA ARG A 389 12.82 -24.35 8.19
C ARG A 389 13.31 -23.36 9.25
N MET A 390 13.55 -22.13 8.88
CA MET A 390 13.96 -21.08 9.81
C MET A 390 12.73 -20.38 10.37
N ILE A 391 12.66 -20.26 11.69
CA ILE A 391 11.65 -19.51 12.43
C ILE A 391 12.40 -18.38 13.14
N TYR A 392 11.92 -17.15 12.96
CA TYR A 392 12.49 -15.96 13.58
C TYR A 392 11.52 -15.44 14.63
N ILE A 393 11.99 -15.26 15.86
CA ILE A 393 11.20 -14.69 16.96
C ILE A 393 11.71 -13.28 17.19
N HIS A 394 10.82 -12.31 17.12
CA HIS A 394 11.10 -10.90 17.31
C HIS A 394 10.64 -10.45 18.69
N LEU A 395 11.57 -10.19 19.60
CA LEU A 395 11.29 -9.64 20.91
C LEU A 395 11.22 -8.12 20.82
N ILE A 396 10.00 -7.55 21.01
CA ILE A 396 9.71 -6.14 20.69
C ILE A 396 10.06 -5.21 21.85
N ASN A 397 9.92 -5.69 23.08
CA ASN A 397 10.18 -4.87 24.27
C ASN A 397 11.12 -5.58 25.24
N SER A 398 12.42 -5.27 25.12
CA SER A 398 13.46 -5.87 25.94
C SER A 398 13.27 -5.67 27.45
N SER A 399 12.67 -4.55 27.89
CA SER A 399 12.44 -4.27 29.31
C SER A 399 11.34 -5.12 29.97
N LYS A 400 10.50 -5.78 29.17
CA LYS A 400 9.46 -6.69 29.64
C LYS A 400 9.85 -8.16 29.55
N GLN A 401 11.05 -8.48 29.05
CA GLN A 401 11.51 -9.85 28.88
C GLN A 401 12.05 -10.42 30.20
N SER A 402 11.64 -11.64 30.50
CA SER A 402 12.29 -12.45 31.54
C SER A 402 13.51 -13.15 30.97
N THR A 403 14.31 -13.75 31.84
CA THR A 403 15.43 -14.64 31.46
C THR A 403 14.94 -15.94 30.80
N GLU A 404 13.65 -16.21 30.83
CA GLU A 404 13.01 -17.31 30.13
C GLU A 404 11.89 -16.81 29.21
N LEU A 405 11.92 -17.28 27.94
CA LEU A 405 10.81 -17.11 27.00
C LEU A 405 10.13 -18.45 26.78
N LYS A 406 8.86 -18.53 27.10
CA LYS A 406 8.01 -19.70 26.87
C LYS A 406 7.21 -19.52 25.58
N LEU A 407 7.36 -20.46 24.65
CA LEU A 407 6.65 -20.49 23.39
C LEU A 407 5.72 -21.70 23.34
N PRO A 408 4.57 -21.62 22.67
CA PRO A 408 3.68 -22.76 22.45
C PRO A 408 4.38 -23.94 21.75
N PRO A 409 3.81 -25.15 21.84
CA PRO A 409 4.36 -26.30 21.12
C PRO A 409 4.20 -26.13 19.60
N ILE A 410 5.16 -26.70 18.87
CA ILE A 410 5.11 -26.86 17.41
C ILE A 410 5.38 -28.36 17.08
N SER A 411 4.85 -28.80 15.95
CA SER A 411 5.00 -30.21 15.52
C SER A 411 6.44 -30.59 15.14
N SER A 412 7.24 -29.64 14.69
CA SER A 412 8.63 -29.82 14.27
C SER A 412 9.57 -29.80 15.47
N LYS A 413 10.62 -30.66 15.44
CA LYS A 413 11.69 -30.62 16.43
C LYS A 413 12.63 -29.39 16.14
N VAL A 414 12.93 -28.62 17.17
CA VAL A 414 13.95 -27.57 17.11
C VAL A 414 15.34 -28.19 17.14
N LEU A 415 16.14 -27.90 16.14
CA LEU A 415 17.50 -28.44 15.98
C LEU A 415 18.57 -27.50 16.55
N SER A 416 18.32 -26.18 16.47
CA SER A 416 19.21 -25.18 17.03
C SER A 416 18.47 -23.89 17.32
N CYS A 417 19.00 -23.13 18.28
CA CYS A 417 18.53 -21.82 18.66
C CYS A 417 19.74 -20.86 18.80
N THR A 418 19.67 -19.70 18.16
CA THR A 418 20.70 -18.68 18.21
C THR A 418 20.10 -17.30 18.26
N VAL A 419 20.82 -16.31 18.78
CA VAL A 419 20.59 -14.93 18.41
C VAL A 419 20.82 -14.80 16.89
N LEU A 420 20.02 -14.04 16.19
CA LEU A 420 20.24 -13.82 14.75
C LEU A 420 21.66 -13.25 14.53
N ASN A 421 22.48 -13.94 13.73
CA ASN A 421 23.90 -13.60 13.50
C ASN A 421 24.76 -13.55 14.78
N GLY A 422 24.35 -14.29 15.83
CA GLY A 422 25.01 -14.22 17.13
C GLY A 422 25.19 -15.58 17.82
N LYS A 423 25.31 -15.54 19.12
CA LYS A 423 25.60 -16.71 19.98
C LYS A 423 24.46 -17.68 20.08
N LYS A 424 24.78 -18.90 20.49
CA LYS A 424 23.80 -19.96 20.77
C LYS A 424 22.97 -19.58 22.00
N ILE A 425 21.71 -19.97 21.96
CA ILE A 425 20.75 -19.90 23.07
C ILE A 425 20.42 -21.33 23.50
N THR A 426 20.51 -21.61 24.80
CA THR A 426 20.09 -22.88 25.34
C THR A 426 18.57 -22.96 25.40
N PHE A 427 18.01 -24.12 25.07
CA PHE A 427 16.57 -24.32 25.04
C PHE A 427 16.22 -25.75 25.44
N ARG A 428 14.96 -25.94 25.84
CA ARG A 428 14.34 -27.27 25.93
C ARG A 428 13.01 -27.27 25.16
N GLN A 429 12.64 -28.40 24.61
CA GLN A 429 11.36 -28.61 23.91
C GLN A 429 10.75 -29.90 24.41
N ASP A 430 9.46 -29.81 24.77
CA ASP A 430 8.62 -30.96 25.13
C ASP A 430 7.19 -30.71 24.58
N ASP A 431 6.25 -31.58 24.94
CA ASP A 431 4.85 -31.51 24.48
C ASP A 431 4.12 -30.27 25.00
N SER A 432 4.63 -29.57 26.02
CA SER A 432 4.07 -28.34 26.56
C SER A 432 4.56 -27.08 25.82
N GLY A 433 5.63 -27.18 25.04
CA GLY A 433 6.19 -26.08 24.26
C GLY A 433 7.69 -26.03 24.23
N ILE A 434 8.21 -24.81 23.99
CA ILE A 434 9.64 -24.53 23.91
C ILE A 434 9.98 -23.47 24.96
N ILE A 435 11.04 -23.71 25.73
CA ILE A 435 11.58 -22.75 26.68
C ILE A 435 12.96 -22.34 26.23
N LEU A 436 13.15 -21.04 26.00
CA LEU A 436 14.41 -20.43 25.63
C LEU A 436 14.99 -19.73 26.86
N ASN A 437 16.28 -19.98 27.19
CA ASN A 437 16.99 -19.29 28.26
C ASN A 437 17.71 -18.07 27.67
N LEU A 438 17.22 -16.88 28.00
CA LEU A 438 17.74 -15.63 27.47
C LEU A 438 18.71 -15.00 28.46
N GLU A 439 19.77 -14.38 27.93
CA GLU A 439 20.57 -13.43 28.69
C GLU A 439 19.81 -12.09 28.79
N PRO A 440 20.20 -11.18 29.74
CA PRO A 440 19.67 -9.85 29.78
C PRO A 440 19.78 -9.16 28.40
N LEU A 441 18.64 -8.64 27.90
CA LEU A 441 18.60 -8.04 26.58
C LEU A 441 19.07 -6.58 26.63
N PRO A 442 19.83 -6.10 25.64
CA PRO A 442 20.23 -4.71 25.56
C PRO A 442 18.99 -3.79 25.46
N ALA A 443 18.94 -2.74 26.26
CA ALA A 443 17.77 -1.84 26.34
C ALA A 443 17.62 -0.93 25.12
N ASP A 444 18.69 -0.67 24.41
CA ASP A 444 18.80 0.23 23.26
C ASP A 444 18.47 -0.44 21.93
N VAL A 445 18.41 -1.78 21.88
CA VAL A 445 18.06 -2.53 20.66
C VAL A 445 16.56 -2.39 20.38
N PRO A 446 16.16 -1.97 19.17
CA PRO A 446 14.74 -1.80 18.85
C PRO A 446 13.95 -3.11 18.89
N VAL A 447 14.52 -4.19 18.34
CA VAL A 447 13.97 -5.55 18.31
C VAL A 447 15.14 -6.53 18.44
N TYR A 448 14.99 -7.52 19.31
CA TYR A 448 15.96 -8.60 19.48
C TYR A 448 15.44 -9.85 18.75
N THR A 449 16.20 -10.30 17.76
CA THR A 449 15.75 -11.40 16.90
C THR A 449 16.47 -12.71 17.26
N ILE A 450 15.67 -13.76 17.46
CA ILE A 450 16.12 -15.13 17.72
C ILE A 450 15.79 -15.99 16.50
N ALA A 451 16.74 -16.80 16.06
CA ALA A 451 16.58 -17.75 14.97
C ALA A 451 16.52 -19.19 15.48
N LEU A 452 15.41 -19.86 15.21
CA LEU A 452 15.22 -21.29 15.45
C LEU A 452 15.32 -22.04 14.12
N LYS A 453 16.09 -23.13 14.08
CA LYS A 453 16.10 -24.06 12.95
C LYS A 453 15.27 -25.28 13.32
N ALA A 454 14.17 -25.50 12.61
CA ALA A 454 13.29 -26.66 12.80
C ALA A 454 13.72 -27.85 11.92
N SER A 455 13.31 -29.06 12.31
CA SER A 455 13.38 -30.24 11.45
C SER A 455 12.45 -30.09 10.23
N LYS A 456 12.49 -31.05 9.33
CA LYS A 456 11.50 -31.15 8.24
C LYS A 456 10.15 -31.54 8.80
#